data_792d9613b64b485bf8863a818f866e96
#
_entry.id   792d9613b64b485bf8863a818f866e96
#
_cell.length_a   1.000
_cell.length_b   1.000
_cell.length_c   1.000
_cell.angle_alpha   90.00
_cell.angle_beta   90.00
_cell.angle_gamma   90.00
#
_symmetry.space_group_name_H-M   'P 1'
#
loop_
_entity.id
_entity.type
_entity.pdbx_description
1 polymer ?
#
loop_
_entity_poly.entity_id
_entity_poly.type
_entity_poly.pdbx_seq_one_letter_code
_entity_poly.pdbx_strand_id
1 'polypeptide(L)'
;MRTLLALALLCVLPVFAGESDFHLKQGPGKQLVEANCTMCHSLDYIQMNSPFLDRKGWEGSVNKMIKVMGAPIAEADAQRIVDYLASQYGK
;
A
#
# COMPACT_ATOMS: atom_id res chain seq x y z
N MET A 1 -7.42 21.74 52.94
CA MET A 1 -7.32 21.37 52.44
C MET A 1 -7.44 21.07 51.48
N ARG A 2 -7.21 21.12 50.70
CA ARG A 2 -7.42 20.89 49.77
C ARG A 2 -6.84 20.28 49.03
N THR A 3 -6.86 19.75 48.39
CA THR A 3 -6.48 18.97 47.77
C THR A 3 -6.47 18.98 46.55
N LEU A 4 -5.91 19.12 45.94
CA LEU A 4 -5.86 19.14 44.76
C LEU A 4 -5.51 18.27 44.05
N LEU A 5 -5.88 17.74 43.30
CA LEU A 5 -5.74 16.90 42.57
C LEU A 5 -5.31 17.15 41.39
N ALA A 6 -4.43 17.00 41.05
CA ALA A 6 -3.93 17.15 39.90
C ALA A 6 -4.18 16.21 39.09
N LEU A 7 -4.81 16.31 38.26
CA LEU A 7 -5.13 15.46 37.51
C LEU A 7 -4.26 15.37 36.45
N ALA A 8 -3.60 14.56 36.31
CA ALA A 8 -2.77 14.33 35.32
C ALA A 8 -3.40 13.98 34.17
N LEU A 9 -3.45 14.70 33.30
CA LEU A 9 -4.03 14.40 32.25
C LEU A 9 -3.18 13.72 31.40
N LEU A 10 -3.36 12.58 31.14
CA LEU A 10 -2.65 11.88 30.30
C LEU A 10 -3.06 12.08 29.01
N CYS A 11 -2.46 12.65 28.18
CA CYS A 11 -2.75 12.74 26.87
C CYS A 11 -2.28 11.60 26.19
N VAL A 12 -3.11 10.77 25.82
CA VAL A 12 -2.75 9.66 25.07
C VAL A 12 -2.78 10.05 23.65
N LEU A 13 -1.71 10.19 23.03
CA LEU A 13 -1.68 10.48 21.64
C LEU A 13 -1.84 9.22 20.91
N PRO A 14 -2.67 9.18 19.95
CA PRO A 14 -2.80 7.98 19.15
C PRO A 14 -1.53 7.78 18.39
N VAL A 15 -1.01 6.66 18.51
CA VAL A 15 0.16 6.34 17.80
C VAL A 15 -0.26 5.59 16.60
N PHE A 16 -0.03 6.12 15.47
CA PHE A 16 -0.36 5.39 14.28
C PHE A 16 0.83 4.63 13.86
N ALA A 17 1.17 3.71 14.63
CA ALA A 17 2.33 2.92 14.35
C ALA A 17 2.10 2.17 13.09
N GLY A 18 3.00 2.16 12.25
CA GLY A 18 2.89 1.41 11.04
C GLY A 18 2.19 2.12 9.91
N GLU A 19 1.67 3.28 10.21
CA GLU A 19 1.04 3.95 9.16
C GLU A 19 2.06 4.65 8.36
N SER A 20 2.04 4.45 7.12
CA SER A 20 2.98 5.06 6.24
C SER A 20 2.41 6.33 5.68
N ASP A 21 3.24 7.31 5.52
CA ASP A 21 2.83 8.53 4.86
C ASP A 21 2.97 8.40 3.36
N PHE A 22 3.26 7.22 2.87
CA PHE A 22 3.47 7.03 1.45
C PHE A 22 2.17 7.15 0.69
N HIS A 23 2.18 7.97 -0.31
CA HIS A 23 1.02 8.14 -1.19
C HIS A 23 1.42 7.74 -2.60
N LEU A 24 0.58 6.98 -3.25
CA LEU A 24 0.84 6.54 -4.61
C LEU A 24 0.81 7.69 -5.60
N LYS A 25 1.61 7.60 -6.63
CA LYS A 25 1.61 8.58 -7.68
C LYS A 25 0.31 8.58 -8.43
N GLN A 26 -0.09 9.75 -8.90
CA GLN A 26 -1.33 9.85 -9.66
C GLN A 26 -1.16 9.21 -11.04
N GLY A 27 -2.19 8.56 -11.50
CA GLY A 27 -2.18 7.94 -12.81
C GLY A 27 -3.32 6.97 -12.96
N PRO A 28 -3.59 6.53 -14.18
CA PRO A 28 -4.66 5.57 -14.42
C PRO A 28 -4.35 4.26 -13.69
N GLY A 29 -5.29 3.75 -12.97
CA GLY A 29 -5.10 2.51 -12.22
C GLY A 29 -4.75 2.70 -10.77
N LYS A 30 -4.46 3.93 -10.33
CA LYS A 30 -4.11 4.17 -8.93
C LYS A 30 -5.16 3.64 -7.98
N GLN A 31 -6.42 3.88 -8.28
CA GLN A 31 -7.50 3.45 -7.39
C GLN A 31 -7.59 1.93 -7.30
N LEU A 32 -7.31 1.24 -8.39
CA LEU A 32 -7.32 -0.21 -8.37
C LEU A 32 -6.20 -0.74 -7.48
N VAL A 33 -5.05 -0.11 -7.53
CA VAL A 33 -3.94 -0.51 -6.69
C VAL A 33 -4.28 -0.26 -5.22
N GLU A 34 -4.83 0.89 -4.93
CA GLU A 34 -5.20 1.20 -3.55
C GLU A 34 -6.25 0.23 -3.02
N ALA A 35 -7.20 -0.14 -3.86
CA ALA A 35 -8.29 -1.00 -3.42
C ALA A 35 -7.85 -2.46 -3.27
N ASN A 36 -6.91 -2.90 -4.08
CA ASN A 36 -6.56 -4.32 -4.11
C ASN A 36 -5.25 -4.68 -3.46
N CYS A 37 -4.32 -3.76 -3.39
CA CYS A 37 -2.98 -4.10 -2.95
C CYS A 37 -2.73 -3.89 -1.46
N THR A 38 -3.69 -3.33 -0.75
CA THR A 38 -3.52 -3.13 0.69
C THR A 38 -4.01 -4.32 1.50
N MET A 39 -4.57 -5.32 0.84
CA MET A 39 -5.14 -6.47 1.55
C MET A 39 -4.09 -7.33 2.22
N CYS A 40 -2.93 -7.45 1.64
CA CYS A 40 -1.92 -8.35 2.14
C CYS A 40 -0.73 -7.65 2.77
N HIS A 41 -0.43 -6.47 2.34
CA HIS A 41 0.69 -5.71 2.89
C HIS A 41 0.50 -4.24 2.56
N SER A 42 1.32 -3.40 3.13
CA SER A 42 1.16 -1.98 2.94
C SER A 42 1.64 -1.55 1.56
N LEU A 43 1.27 -0.36 1.17
CA LEU A 43 1.68 0.18 -0.12
C LEU A 43 3.16 0.51 -0.18
N ASP A 44 3.84 0.50 0.94
CA ASP A 44 5.29 0.71 0.96
C ASP A 44 6.02 -0.32 0.13
N TYR A 45 5.46 -1.51 0.01
CA TYR A 45 6.05 -2.57 -0.78
C TYR A 45 6.30 -2.09 -2.21
N ILE A 46 5.40 -1.27 -2.74
CA ILE A 46 5.52 -0.77 -4.10
C ILE A 46 6.73 0.14 -4.22
N GLN A 47 6.87 1.07 -3.31
CA GLN A 47 7.97 2.00 -3.35
C GLN A 47 9.30 1.29 -3.13
N MET A 48 9.32 0.33 -2.23
CA MET A 48 10.54 -0.38 -1.92
C MET A 48 11.03 -1.23 -3.08
N ASN A 49 10.12 -1.73 -3.88
CA ASN A 49 10.49 -2.59 -4.99
C ASN A 49 10.64 -1.87 -6.32
N SER A 50 10.25 -0.62 -6.37
CA SER A 50 10.31 0.16 -7.59
C SER A 50 11.69 0.16 -8.25
N PRO A 51 12.78 0.28 -7.53
CA PRO A 51 14.08 0.30 -8.19
C PRO A 51 14.49 -1.03 -8.81
N PHE A 52 13.77 -2.10 -8.48
CA PHE A 52 14.18 -3.43 -8.87
C PHE A 52 13.27 -4.08 -9.91
N LEU A 53 12.06 -3.58 -10.10
CA LEU A 53 11.10 -4.25 -10.95
C LEU A 53 10.75 -3.44 -12.19
N ASP A 54 10.89 -4.07 -13.33
CA ASP A 54 10.39 -3.50 -14.59
C ASP A 54 9.00 -4.05 -14.82
N ARG A 55 8.43 -3.83 -16.01
CA ARG A 55 7.08 -4.30 -16.31
C ARG A 55 6.95 -5.80 -16.09
N LYS A 56 7.94 -6.56 -16.55
CA LYS A 56 7.86 -8.00 -16.42
C LYS A 56 7.90 -8.42 -14.96
N GLY A 57 8.70 -7.73 -14.18
CA GLY A 57 8.77 -7.99 -12.75
C GLY A 57 7.46 -7.68 -12.05
N TRP A 58 6.82 -6.58 -12.43
CA TRP A 58 5.52 -6.24 -11.85
C TRP A 58 4.44 -7.23 -12.27
N GLU A 59 4.49 -7.70 -13.52
CA GLU A 59 3.56 -8.74 -13.97
C GLU A 59 3.70 -9.99 -13.11
N GLY A 60 4.93 -10.40 -12.87
CA GLY A 60 5.18 -11.57 -12.05
C GLY A 60 4.68 -11.39 -10.62
N SER A 61 4.87 -10.20 -10.08
CA SER A 61 4.45 -9.90 -8.73
C SER A 61 2.93 -9.92 -8.61
N VAL A 62 2.23 -9.30 -9.56
CA VAL A 62 0.77 -9.28 -9.55
C VAL A 62 0.21 -10.69 -9.75
N ASN A 63 0.79 -11.44 -10.69
CA ASN A 63 0.35 -12.81 -10.91
C ASN A 63 0.54 -13.68 -9.68
N LYS A 64 1.62 -13.49 -8.96
CA LYS A 64 1.85 -14.24 -7.76
C LYS A 64 0.79 -13.95 -6.71
N MET A 65 0.44 -12.69 -6.57
CA MET A 65 -0.60 -12.33 -5.62
C MET A 65 -1.93 -12.97 -5.97
N ILE A 66 -2.25 -13.04 -7.24
CA ILE A 66 -3.51 -13.63 -7.67
C ILE A 66 -3.48 -15.15 -7.58
N LYS A 67 -2.46 -15.77 -8.14
CA LYS A 67 -2.47 -17.22 -8.30
C LYS A 67 -1.96 -17.96 -7.09
N VAL A 68 -1.05 -17.38 -6.36
CA VAL A 68 -0.47 -18.05 -5.20
C VAL A 68 -1.13 -17.57 -3.92
N MET A 69 -1.34 -16.27 -3.80
CA MET A 69 -1.87 -15.70 -2.57
C MET A 69 -3.38 -15.55 -2.59
N GLY A 70 -4.01 -15.80 -3.73
CA GLY A 70 -5.46 -15.80 -3.80
C GLY A 70 -6.14 -14.44 -3.85
N ALA A 71 -5.43 -13.40 -4.28
CA ALA A 71 -6.05 -12.09 -4.36
C ALA A 71 -7.20 -12.11 -5.36
N PRO A 72 -8.39 -11.64 -4.99
CA PRO A 72 -9.54 -11.70 -5.87
C PRO A 72 -9.57 -10.53 -6.84
N ILE A 73 -8.70 -10.56 -7.82
CA ILE A 73 -8.56 -9.48 -8.80
C ILE A 73 -8.90 -10.01 -10.18
N ALA A 74 -9.85 -9.36 -10.84
CA ALA A 74 -10.22 -9.75 -12.19
C ALA A 74 -9.08 -9.48 -13.16
N GLU A 75 -9.00 -10.28 -14.21
CA GLU A 75 -7.89 -10.17 -15.14
C GLU A 75 -7.77 -8.80 -15.78
N ALA A 76 -8.88 -8.19 -16.15
CA ALA A 76 -8.83 -6.84 -16.73
C ALA A 76 -8.28 -5.83 -15.75
N ASP A 77 -8.59 -5.98 -14.47
CA ASP A 77 -8.08 -5.09 -13.45
C ASP A 77 -6.61 -5.38 -13.18
N ALA A 78 -6.21 -6.64 -13.26
CA ALA A 78 -4.82 -7.01 -13.08
C ALA A 78 -3.94 -6.33 -14.14
N GLN A 79 -4.43 -6.27 -15.38
CA GLN A 79 -3.70 -5.61 -16.43
C GLN A 79 -3.53 -4.13 -16.15
N ARG A 80 -4.59 -3.49 -15.69
CA ARG A 80 -4.52 -2.07 -15.35
C ARG A 80 -3.57 -1.80 -14.19
N ILE A 81 -3.55 -2.71 -13.23
CA ILE A 81 -2.64 -2.60 -12.10
C ILE A 81 -1.20 -2.72 -12.59
N VAL A 82 -0.92 -3.68 -13.45
CA VAL A 82 0.42 -3.85 -14.00
C VAL A 82 0.82 -2.61 -14.79
N ASP A 83 -0.09 -2.08 -15.61
CA ASP A 83 0.19 -0.89 -16.40
C ASP A 83 0.53 0.29 -15.49
N TYR A 84 -0.20 0.45 -14.43
CA TYR A 84 0.05 1.53 -13.49
C TYR A 84 1.41 1.34 -12.82
N LEU A 85 1.68 0.15 -12.31
CA LEU A 85 2.94 -0.11 -11.62
C LEU A 85 4.13 0.03 -12.55
N ALA A 86 4.00 -0.46 -13.76
CA ALA A 86 5.10 -0.35 -14.72
C ALA A 86 5.38 1.09 -15.10
N SER A 87 4.34 1.89 -15.29
CA SER A 87 4.54 3.26 -15.73
C SER A 87 4.96 4.19 -14.60
N GLN A 88 4.49 3.97 -13.40
CA GLN A 88 4.78 4.88 -12.30
C GLN A 88 5.91 4.39 -11.39
N TYR A 89 6.11 3.09 -11.33
CA TYR A 89 7.08 2.50 -10.42
C TYR A 89 7.97 1.45 -11.08
N GLY A 90 8.00 1.40 -12.38
CA GLY A 90 8.89 0.49 -13.09
C GLY A 90 10.27 1.09 -13.25
N LYS A 91 11.27 0.25 -13.22
CA LYS A 91 12.62 0.73 -13.46
C LYS A 91 12.92 0.85 -14.94
#